data_7530a527bff2a73dd7356a0d4397172e
#
_entry.id   7530a527bff2a73dd7356a0d4397172e
#
_cell.length_a   1.000
_cell.length_b   1.000
_cell.length_c   1.000
_cell.angle_alpha   90.00
_cell.angle_beta   90.00
_cell.angle_gamma   90.00
#
_symmetry.space_group_name_H-M   'P 1'
#
loop_
_entity.id
_entity.type
_entity.pdbx_description
1 polymer ?
#
loop_
_entity_poly.entity_id
_entity_poly.type
_entity_poly.pdbx_seq_one_letter_code
_entity_poly.pdbx_strand_id
1 'polypeptide(L)'
;MPESAWRVAVIDSGVGLCDQAPVQSARRFIDNGAQIIEAELAPDPTGHGTVVTRIIASAGVPVELCIAQVTDAEGRATPAAVAAALSWALAQRAQLIHLSLGLRHDRATLAAAIARVITAGAVIVASTPARGVRTYPATYPGVIRATGDARCGREEISHLATPWADFGACAVHRSSNGQSQRGASVGAAHLTRFILAHLPPSTEPAAVLRLLATYARYRGAERRAAESISCN
;
A
#
# COMPACT_ATOMS: atom_id res chain seq x y z
N MET A 1 -4.65 25.62 -14.96
CA MET A 1 -3.41 24.89 -14.70
C MET A 1 -3.75 23.42 -14.78
N PRO A 2 -3.07 22.58 -15.57
CA PRO A 2 -3.30 21.16 -15.47
C PRO A 2 -3.04 20.72 -14.03
N GLU A 3 -3.95 19.93 -13.47
CA GLU A 3 -3.74 19.35 -12.15
C GLU A 3 -2.42 18.58 -12.18
N SER A 4 -1.54 18.84 -11.20
CA SER A 4 -0.27 18.13 -11.11
C SER A 4 -0.57 16.64 -10.87
N ALA A 5 0.02 15.77 -11.68
CA ALA A 5 -0.14 14.33 -11.53
C ALA A 5 0.39 13.87 -10.16
N TRP A 6 -0.28 12.89 -9.56
CA TRP A 6 0.26 12.19 -8.42
C TRP A 6 1.48 11.36 -8.80
N ARG A 7 2.57 11.48 -8.06
CA ARG A 7 3.69 10.54 -8.18
C ARG A 7 3.66 9.54 -7.03
N VAL A 8 3.44 8.27 -7.38
CA VAL A 8 3.20 7.19 -6.43
C VAL A 8 4.26 6.11 -6.55
N ALA A 9 4.95 5.80 -5.47
CA ALA A 9 5.81 4.63 -5.42
C ALA A 9 5.03 3.41 -4.92
N VAL A 10 5.12 2.30 -5.65
CA VAL A 10 4.58 0.99 -5.25
C VAL A 10 5.76 0.08 -4.94
N ILE A 11 5.90 -0.32 -3.68
CA ILE A 11 6.96 -1.21 -3.19
C ILE A 11 6.34 -2.58 -2.93
N ASP A 12 6.62 -3.53 -3.85
CA ASP A 12 5.95 -4.83 -3.90
C ASP A 12 6.80 -5.87 -4.68
N SER A 13 6.17 -6.90 -5.21
CA SER A 13 6.78 -7.95 -6.04
C SER A 13 7.09 -7.53 -7.49
N GLY A 14 6.79 -6.29 -7.85
CA GLY A 14 7.01 -5.77 -9.21
C GLY A 14 5.70 -5.52 -9.97
N VAL A 15 5.79 -5.48 -11.29
CA VAL A 15 4.65 -5.33 -12.20
C VAL A 15 4.87 -6.21 -13.43
N GLY A 16 3.79 -6.73 -14.01
CA GLY A 16 3.87 -7.52 -15.25
C GLY A 16 4.41 -6.70 -16.42
N LEU A 17 5.36 -7.24 -17.17
CA LEU A 17 6.04 -6.56 -18.27
C LEU A 17 5.10 -6.08 -19.39
N CYS A 18 3.95 -6.73 -19.54
CA CYS A 18 2.92 -6.36 -20.53
C CYS A 18 1.80 -5.49 -19.91
N ASP A 19 1.97 -4.98 -18.70
CA ASP A 19 0.98 -4.14 -18.05
C ASP A 19 1.01 -2.73 -18.65
N GLN A 20 -0.18 -2.19 -18.94
CA GLN A 20 -0.33 -0.83 -19.50
C GLN A 20 -0.43 0.26 -18.41
N ALA A 21 -0.03 -0.05 -17.17
CA ALA A 21 0.01 0.94 -16.11
C ALA A 21 0.99 2.08 -16.46
N PRO A 22 0.71 3.33 -16.07
CA PRO A 22 1.54 4.49 -16.39
C PRO A 22 2.84 4.52 -15.55
N VAL A 23 3.72 3.54 -15.81
CA VAL A 23 4.99 3.41 -15.10
C VAL A 23 5.99 4.43 -15.63
N GLN A 24 6.38 5.37 -14.78
CA GLN A 24 7.37 6.42 -15.08
C GLN A 24 8.80 5.93 -14.83
N SER A 25 9.00 5.16 -13.77
CA SER A 25 10.30 4.60 -13.40
C SER A 25 10.13 3.27 -12.67
N ALA A 26 11.14 2.42 -12.79
CA ALA A 26 11.10 1.11 -12.14
C ALA A 26 12.51 0.65 -11.75
N ARG A 27 12.63 -0.03 -10.59
CA ARG A 27 13.87 -0.62 -10.07
C ARG A 27 13.58 -1.87 -9.27
N ARG A 28 14.53 -2.79 -9.32
CA ARG A 28 14.58 -3.97 -8.46
C ARG A 28 15.68 -3.81 -7.42
N PHE A 29 15.39 -4.18 -6.18
CA PHE A 29 16.31 -4.13 -5.05
C PHE A 29 16.54 -5.54 -4.53
N ILE A 30 17.76 -6.05 -4.71
CA ILE A 30 18.15 -7.41 -4.38
C ILE A 30 19.11 -7.36 -3.19
N ASP A 31 18.70 -7.96 -2.08
CA ASP A 31 19.58 -8.15 -0.94
C ASP A 31 20.33 -9.49 -1.11
N ASN A 32 21.64 -9.42 -1.32
CA ASN A 32 22.50 -10.59 -1.43
C ASN A 32 23.18 -10.98 -0.11
N GLY A 33 22.75 -10.34 1.01
CA GLY A 33 23.31 -10.55 2.35
C GLY A 33 24.54 -9.70 2.66
N ALA A 34 25.24 -9.18 1.66
CA ALA A 34 26.37 -8.26 1.83
C ALA A 34 26.01 -6.82 1.49
N GLN A 35 25.20 -6.62 0.46
CA GLN A 35 24.79 -5.30 -0.03
C GLN A 35 23.47 -5.40 -0.79
N ILE A 36 22.83 -4.24 -0.99
CA ILE A 36 21.68 -4.11 -1.90
C ILE A 36 22.17 -3.83 -3.30
N ILE A 37 21.76 -4.67 -4.24
CA ILE A 37 22.01 -4.50 -5.67
C ILE A 37 20.77 -3.90 -6.30
N GLU A 38 20.94 -2.77 -7.00
CA GLU A 38 19.92 -2.18 -7.86
C GLU A 38 20.00 -2.79 -9.25
N ALA A 39 18.86 -3.22 -9.79
CA ALA A 39 18.76 -3.85 -11.10
C ALA A 39 17.50 -3.38 -11.83
N GLU A 40 17.38 -3.75 -13.10
CA GLU A 40 16.13 -3.63 -13.86
C GLU A 40 15.07 -4.56 -13.28
N LEU A 41 13.78 -4.23 -13.54
CA LEU A 41 12.68 -5.10 -13.15
C LEU A 41 12.83 -6.50 -13.77
N ALA A 42 12.58 -7.50 -12.94
CA ALA A 42 12.29 -8.85 -13.41
C ALA A 42 10.76 -9.04 -13.52
N PRO A 43 10.31 -10.08 -14.23
CA PRO A 43 8.90 -10.45 -14.23
C PRO A 43 8.36 -10.57 -12.80
N ASP A 44 7.12 -10.12 -12.57
CA ASP A 44 6.46 -10.24 -11.26
C ASP A 44 6.20 -11.73 -10.95
N PRO A 45 6.91 -12.34 -9.98
CA PRO A 45 6.87 -13.78 -9.77
C PRO A 45 5.54 -14.25 -9.18
N THR A 46 4.85 -13.37 -8.48
CA THR A 46 3.61 -13.69 -7.76
C THR A 46 2.37 -13.11 -8.40
N GLY A 47 2.52 -12.12 -9.28
CA GLY A 47 1.43 -11.33 -9.84
C GLY A 47 0.79 -10.38 -8.82
N HIS A 48 1.26 -10.37 -7.56
CA HIS A 48 0.68 -9.58 -6.48
C HIS A 48 0.88 -8.09 -6.71
N GLY A 49 2.10 -7.64 -6.96
CA GLY A 49 2.42 -6.24 -7.23
C GLY A 49 1.72 -5.73 -8.49
N THR A 50 1.53 -6.61 -9.50
CA THR A 50 0.78 -6.30 -10.72
C THR A 50 -0.67 -5.93 -10.39
N VAL A 51 -1.34 -6.72 -9.54
CA VAL A 51 -2.73 -6.43 -9.15
C VAL A 51 -2.83 -5.17 -8.31
N VAL A 52 -1.94 -5.00 -7.34
CA VAL A 52 -1.86 -3.79 -6.51
C VAL A 52 -1.67 -2.55 -7.39
N THR A 53 -0.74 -2.60 -8.33
CA THR A 53 -0.46 -1.52 -9.28
C THR A 53 -1.68 -1.17 -10.13
N ARG A 54 -2.40 -2.16 -10.66
CA ARG A 54 -3.64 -1.95 -11.43
C ARG A 54 -4.74 -1.28 -10.63
N ILE A 55 -4.93 -1.70 -9.38
CA ILE A 55 -5.91 -1.06 -8.48
C ILE A 55 -5.55 0.42 -8.30
N ILE A 56 -4.30 0.74 -8.01
CA ILE A 56 -3.83 2.12 -7.79
C ILE A 56 -3.97 2.95 -9.08
N ALA A 57 -3.54 2.40 -10.22
CA ALA A 57 -3.64 3.07 -11.52
C ALA A 57 -5.09 3.37 -11.95
N SER A 58 -6.07 2.63 -11.41
CA SER A 58 -7.50 2.84 -11.71
C SER A 58 -8.13 4.01 -10.95
N ALA A 59 -7.34 4.94 -10.39
CA ALA A 59 -7.84 6.07 -9.60
C ALA A 59 -8.68 7.08 -10.40
N GLY A 60 -8.60 7.08 -11.72
CA GLY A 60 -9.36 8.02 -12.58
C GLY A 60 -8.76 9.43 -12.63
N VAL A 61 -7.56 9.61 -12.11
CA VAL A 61 -6.78 10.85 -12.16
C VAL A 61 -5.39 10.58 -12.74
N PRO A 62 -4.66 11.59 -13.23
CA PRO A 62 -3.29 11.41 -13.70
C PRO A 62 -2.37 10.91 -12.58
N VAL A 63 -1.71 9.77 -12.82
CA VAL A 63 -0.78 9.14 -11.86
C VAL A 63 0.51 8.76 -12.59
N GLU A 64 1.65 9.09 -12.02
CA GLU A 64 2.98 8.63 -12.43
C GLU A 64 3.43 7.55 -11.44
N LEU A 65 3.59 6.32 -11.90
CA LEU A 65 3.96 5.19 -11.04
C LEU A 65 5.47 4.96 -11.04
N CYS A 66 6.02 4.82 -9.84
CA CYS A 66 7.40 4.41 -9.59
C CYS A 66 7.38 3.02 -8.96
N ILE A 67 7.81 1.99 -9.67
CA ILE A 67 7.72 0.60 -9.21
C ILE A 67 9.03 0.16 -8.59
N ALA A 68 8.99 -0.26 -7.33
CA ALA A 68 10.13 -0.84 -6.63
C ALA A 68 9.86 -2.32 -6.32
N GLN A 69 10.53 -3.21 -7.05
CA GLN A 69 10.47 -4.65 -6.81
C GLN A 69 11.45 -5.01 -5.71
N VAL A 70 10.94 -5.53 -4.59
CA VAL A 70 11.74 -5.84 -3.39
C VAL A 70 11.66 -7.31 -2.96
N THR A 71 10.86 -8.13 -3.66
CA THR A 71 10.70 -9.54 -3.30
C THR A 71 11.57 -10.46 -4.14
N ASP A 72 11.95 -11.59 -3.55
CA ASP A 72 12.50 -12.72 -4.26
C ASP A 72 11.40 -13.51 -5.02
N ALA A 73 11.81 -14.63 -5.63
CA ALA A 73 10.89 -15.49 -6.39
C ALA A 73 9.80 -16.13 -5.53
N GLU A 74 10.03 -16.25 -4.24
CA GLU A 74 9.08 -16.79 -3.25
C GLU A 74 8.21 -15.69 -2.61
N GLY A 75 8.33 -14.45 -3.06
CA GLY A 75 7.57 -13.31 -2.55
C GLY A 75 8.04 -12.76 -1.21
N ARG A 76 9.28 -13.08 -0.78
CA ARG A 76 9.87 -12.60 0.48
C ARG A 76 10.65 -11.32 0.24
N ALA A 77 10.49 -10.35 1.13
CA ALA A 77 11.24 -9.10 1.13
C ALA A 77 12.16 -9.02 2.35
N THR A 78 13.32 -8.40 2.20
CA THR A 78 14.20 -8.08 3.33
C THR A 78 14.01 -6.63 3.80
N PRO A 79 14.20 -6.33 5.08
CA PRO A 79 14.13 -4.96 5.59
C PRO A 79 15.10 -4.01 4.88
N ALA A 80 16.27 -4.52 4.48
CA ALA A 80 17.29 -3.72 3.78
C ALA A 80 16.85 -3.36 2.36
N ALA A 81 16.28 -4.31 1.59
CA ALA A 81 15.73 -4.05 0.27
C ALA A 81 14.58 -3.02 0.32
N VAL A 82 13.67 -3.15 1.31
CA VAL A 82 12.57 -2.20 1.50
C VAL A 82 13.11 -0.81 1.88
N ALA A 83 14.12 -0.71 2.73
CA ALA A 83 14.73 0.55 3.12
C ALA A 83 15.43 1.25 1.93
N ALA A 84 16.09 0.49 1.05
CA ALA A 84 16.68 1.00 -0.19
C ALA A 84 15.60 1.50 -1.15
N ALA A 85 14.53 0.74 -1.34
CA ALA A 85 13.38 1.12 -2.16
C ALA A 85 12.70 2.40 -1.66
N LEU A 86 12.57 2.59 -0.34
CA LEU A 86 12.06 3.83 0.26
C LEU A 86 12.95 5.03 -0.04
N SER A 87 14.28 4.84 0.03
CA SER A 87 15.23 5.90 -0.31
C SER A 87 15.17 6.26 -1.79
N TRP A 88 15.04 5.26 -2.66
CA TRP A 88 14.84 5.47 -4.09
C TRP A 88 13.51 6.17 -4.39
N ALA A 89 12.41 5.78 -3.73
CA ALA A 89 11.11 6.42 -3.89
C ALA A 89 11.17 7.93 -3.57
N LEU A 90 11.93 8.33 -2.54
CA LEU A 90 12.19 9.74 -2.25
C LEU A 90 12.98 10.42 -3.37
N ALA A 91 14.00 9.78 -3.92
CA ALA A 91 14.76 10.31 -5.04
C ALA A 91 13.89 10.48 -6.30
N GLN A 92 12.87 9.62 -6.48
CA GLN A 92 11.83 9.78 -7.50
C GLN A 92 10.80 10.88 -7.15
N ARG A 93 10.91 11.56 -6.00
CA ARG A 93 9.96 12.56 -5.52
C ARG A 93 8.53 12.03 -5.37
N ALA A 94 8.38 10.77 -4.96
CA ALA A 94 7.07 10.19 -4.70
C ALA A 94 6.38 10.91 -3.54
N GLN A 95 5.16 11.38 -3.76
CA GLN A 95 4.32 12.05 -2.78
C GLN A 95 3.53 11.04 -1.94
N LEU A 96 3.24 9.88 -2.50
CA LEU A 96 2.55 8.78 -1.86
C LEU A 96 3.34 7.49 -2.08
N ILE A 97 3.59 6.74 -1.02
CA ILE A 97 4.29 5.46 -1.07
C ILE A 97 3.36 4.37 -0.57
N HIS A 98 3.14 3.37 -1.41
CA HIS A 98 2.33 2.20 -1.10
C HIS A 98 3.22 1.01 -0.78
N LEU A 99 2.97 0.35 0.36
CA LEU A 99 3.70 -0.82 0.84
C LEU A 99 2.72 -1.97 1.09
N SER A 100 2.70 -2.95 0.20
CA SER A 100 1.84 -4.14 0.33
C SER A 100 2.58 -5.36 0.88
N LEU A 101 3.42 -5.15 1.88
CA LEU A 101 4.21 -6.19 2.52
C LEU A 101 4.16 -6.06 4.05
N GLY A 102 4.38 -7.18 4.73
CA GLY A 102 4.41 -7.24 6.18
C GLY A 102 5.59 -8.04 6.70
N LEU A 103 6.52 -7.38 7.39
CA LEU A 103 7.63 -8.01 8.09
C LEU A 103 7.28 -8.24 9.56
N ARG A 104 7.74 -9.35 10.12
CA ARG A 104 7.38 -9.76 11.49
C ARG A 104 8.15 -9.00 12.59
N HIS A 105 9.32 -8.50 12.25
CA HIS A 105 10.24 -7.95 13.25
C HIS A 105 10.57 -6.49 12.93
N ASP A 106 10.64 -5.69 13.97
CA ASP A 106 11.22 -4.35 13.91
C ASP A 106 12.69 -4.41 13.49
N ARG A 107 13.09 -3.44 12.65
CA ARG A 107 14.48 -3.28 12.19
C ARG A 107 14.84 -1.81 12.13
N ALA A 108 15.87 -1.42 12.84
CA ALA A 108 16.32 -0.03 12.93
C ALA A 108 16.55 0.62 11.55
N THR A 109 17.10 -0.13 10.59
CA THR A 109 17.33 0.33 9.22
C THR A 109 16.01 0.72 8.53
N LEU A 110 14.98 -0.12 8.67
CA LEU A 110 13.66 0.15 8.08
C LEU A 110 12.96 1.30 8.81
N ALA A 111 13.02 1.33 10.15
CA ALA A 111 12.46 2.43 10.94
C ALA A 111 13.07 3.78 10.55
N ALA A 112 14.38 3.85 10.39
CA ALA A 112 15.08 5.05 9.95
C ALA A 112 14.68 5.48 8.52
N ALA A 113 14.49 4.52 7.60
CA ALA A 113 14.03 4.82 6.24
C ALA A 113 12.61 5.39 6.24
N ILE A 114 11.69 4.79 6.99
CA ILE A 114 10.32 5.31 7.16
C ILE A 114 10.33 6.71 7.75
N ALA A 115 11.08 6.94 8.82
CA ALA A 115 11.17 8.26 9.44
C ALA A 115 11.65 9.34 8.45
N ARG A 116 12.65 9.03 7.61
CA ARG A 116 13.13 9.96 6.56
C ARG A 116 12.03 10.28 5.55
N VAL A 117 11.27 9.28 5.10
CA VAL A 117 10.16 9.47 4.16
C VAL A 117 9.10 10.42 4.74
N ILE A 118 8.72 10.19 6.00
CA ILE A 118 7.72 11.03 6.68
C ILE A 118 8.24 12.46 6.90
N THR A 119 9.51 12.59 7.32
CA THR A 119 10.14 13.92 7.48
C THR A 119 10.23 14.67 6.15
N ALA A 120 10.39 13.97 5.02
CA ALA A 120 10.38 14.57 3.69
C ALA A 120 8.96 14.96 3.21
N GLY A 121 7.92 14.68 3.98
CA GLY A 121 6.54 15.07 3.68
C GLY A 121 5.81 14.12 2.74
N ALA A 122 6.30 12.91 2.49
CA ALA A 122 5.57 11.91 1.72
C ALA A 122 4.61 11.11 2.62
N VAL A 123 3.46 10.76 2.06
CA VAL A 123 2.46 9.91 2.71
C VAL A 123 2.82 8.45 2.51
N ILE A 124 2.72 7.64 3.56
CA ILE A 124 2.92 6.19 3.48
C ILE A 124 1.62 5.47 3.83
N VAL A 125 1.16 4.61 2.93
CA VAL A 125 0.10 3.63 3.18
C VAL A 125 0.72 2.24 3.22
N ALA A 126 0.56 1.52 4.31
CA ALA A 126 1.06 0.16 4.43
C ALA A 126 -0.06 -0.82 4.79
N SER A 127 -0.03 -1.99 4.14
CA SER A 127 -0.97 -3.07 4.43
C SER A 127 -0.70 -3.68 5.80
N THR A 128 -1.76 -4.01 6.53
CA THR A 128 -1.68 -4.66 7.83
C THR A 128 -2.84 -5.64 8.01
N PRO A 129 -2.65 -6.76 8.73
CA PRO A 129 -3.76 -7.61 9.11
C PRO A 129 -4.82 -6.85 9.92
N ALA A 130 -6.09 -7.15 9.73
CA ALA A 130 -7.18 -6.53 10.49
C ALA A 130 -7.14 -6.87 11.99
N ARG A 131 -6.47 -7.96 12.36
CA ARG A 131 -6.29 -8.47 13.74
C ARG A 131 -5.00 -9.28 13.83
N GLY A 132 -4.53 -9.53 15.05
CA GLY A 132 -3.43 -10.47 15.33
C GLY A 132 -2.09 -9.77 15.51
N VAL A 133 -1.06 -10.26 14.85
CA VAL A 133 0.31 -9.76 15.04
C VAL A 133 0.51 -8.45 14.28
N ARG A 134 1.16 -7.49 14.95
CA ARG A 134 1.60 -6.25 14.30
C ARG A 134 2.66 -6.55 13.25
N THR A 135 2.58 -5.85 12.13
CA THR A 135 3.54 -6.00 11.02
C THR A 135 4.24 -4.68 10.75
N TYR A 136 5.46 -4.78 10.27
CA TYR A 136 6.27 -3.65 9.84
C TYR A 136 6.32 -3.61 8.30
N PRO A 137 6.26 -2.43 7.68
CA PRO A 137 6.40 -1.09 8.26
C PRO A 137 5.11 -0.47 8.83
N ALA A 138 3.96 -1.12 8.73
CA ALA A 138 2.66 -0.55 9.11
C ALA A 138 2.62 -0.01 10.56
N THR A 139 3.38 -0.61 11.47
CA THR A 139 3.39 -0.21 12.90
C THR A 139 4.25 1.02 13.20
N TYR A 140 5.07 1.48 12.26
CA TYR A 140 5.90 2.67 12.52
C TYR A 140 5.07 3.95 12.57
N PRO A 141 5.46 4.93 13.44
CA PRO A 141 4.76 6.21 13.53
C PRO A 141 4.67 6.93 12.18
N GLY A 142 3.53 7.55 11.91
CA GLY A 142 3.28 8.31 10.69
C GLY A 142 2.86 7.47 9.47
N VAL A 143 2.89 6.14 9.56
CA VAL A 143 2.40 5.25 8.50
C VAL A 143 0.88 5.08 8.65
N ILE A 144 0.15 5.23 7.56
CA ILE A 144 -1.29 4.93 7.49
C ILE A 144 -1.46 3.41 7.38
N ARG A 145 -2.02 2.81 8.42
CA ARG A 145 -2.27 1.37 8.50
C ARG A 145 -3.57 1.01 7.80
N ALA A 146 -3.50 0.26 6.72
CA ALA A 146 -4.65 -0.08 5.89
C ALA A 146 -4.91 -1.59 5.83
N THR A 147 -6.18 -1.98 5.81
CA THR A 147 -6.59 -3.37 5.68
C THR A 147 -7.82 -3.52 4.78
N GLY A 148 -8.21 -4.75 4.48
CA GLY A 148 -9.48 -5.05 3.83
C GLY A 148 -10.66 -4.96 4.80
N ASP A 149 -11.75 -4.33 4.37
CA ASP A 149 -13.03 -4.30 5.08
C ASP A 149 -14.13 -4.78 4.14
N ALA A 150 -14.78 -5.88 4.50
CA ALA A 150 -15.79 -6.51 3.65
C ALA A 150 -17.07 -5.66 3.48
N ARG A 151 -17.27 -4.65 4.34
CA ARG A 151 -18.40 -3.70 4.24
C ARG A 151 -18.20 -2.70 3.11
N CYS A 152 -16.93 -2.42 2.74
CA CYS A 152 -16.59 -1.38 1.78
C CYS A 152 -16.76 -1.88 0.34
N GLY A 153 -17.52 -1.14 -0.45
CA GLY A 153 -17.47 -1.19 -1.91
C GLY A 153 -16.16 -0.59 -2.45
N ARG A 154 -16.00 -0.58 -3.78
CA ARG A 154 -14.75 -0.13 -4.43
C ARG A 154 -14.43 1.35 -4.20
N GLU A 155 -15.44 2.18 -3.99
CA GLU A 155 -15.36 3.63 -3.79
C GLU A 155 -15.59 4.01 -2.31
N GLU A 156 -15.57 3.04 -1.41
CA GLU A 156 -15.86 3.28 0.00
C GLU A 156 -14.66 2.94 0.87
N ILE A 157 -14.51 3.70 1.95
CA ILE A 157 -13.54 3.43 3.01
C ILE A 157 -14.22 3.39 4.37
N SER A 158 -13.57 2.75 5.33
CA SER A 158 -13.95 2.74 6.73
C SER A 158 -12.85 3.36 7.60
N HIS A 159 -13.22 4.14 8.60
CA HIS A 159 -12.32 4.58 9.67
C HIS A 159 -12.41 3.58 10.81
N LEU A 160 -11.47 2.65 10.87
CA LEU A 160 -11.48 1.54 11.82
C LEU A 160 -11.05 1.96 13.21
N ALA A 161 -10.00 2.80 13.30
CA ALA A 161 -9.40 3.28 14.55
C ALA A 161 -9.10 2.14 15.54
N THR A 162 -8.59 1.01 15.05
CA THR A 162 -8.22 -0.14 15.88
C THR A 162 -6.73 -0.13 16.23
N PRO A 163 -6.27 -0.95 17.18
CA PRO A 163 -4.85 -1.11 17.44
C PRO A 163 -4.05 -1.63 16.24
N TRP A 164 -4.70 -2.24 15.25
CA TRP A 164 -4.06 -2.86 14.09
C TRP A 164 -4.14 -2.01 12.82
N ALA A 165 -5.30 -1.38 12.56
CA ALA A 165 -5.54 -0.64 11.34
C ALA A 165 -6.26 0.68 11.61
N ASP A 166 -5.85 1.75 10.89
CA ASP A 166 -6.51 3.04 10.92
C ASP A 166 -7.73 3.05 10.00
N PHE A 167 -7.57 2.49 8.80
CA PHE A 167 -8.58 2.46 7.76
C PHE A 167 -8.76 1.09 7.15
N GLY A 168 -9.97 0.84 6.66
CA GLY A 168 -10.31 -0.26 5.79
C GLY A 168 -10.83 0.23 4.45
N ALA A 169 -10.66 -0.60 3.41
CA ALA A 169 -11.27 -0.37 2.11
C ALA A 169 -11.65 -1.71 1.46
N CYS A 170 -12.17 -1.68 0.23
CA CYS A 170 -12.63 -2.88 -0.45
C CYS A 170 -11.63 -4.02 -0.36
N ALA A 171 -12.03 -5.13 0.24
CA ALA A 171 -11.16 -6.27 0.52
C ALA A 171 -10.97 -7.21 -0.69
N VAL A 172 -11.66 -6.95 -1.81
CA VAL A 172 -11.73 -7.86 -2.95
C VAL A 172 -11.43 -7.12 -4.24
N HIS A 173 -10.52 -7.68 -5.04
CA HIS A 173 -10.32 -7.29 -6.44
C HIS A 173 -10.65 -8.46 -7.35
N ARG A 174 -11.44 -8.22 -8.40
CA ARG A 174 -11.71 -9.18 -9.46
C ARG A 174 -11.09 -8.67 -10.75
N SER A 175 -10.17 -9.43 -11.31
CA SER A 175 -9.57 -9.12 -12.60
C SER A 175 -10.46 -9.56 -13.75
N SER A 176 -10.21 -9.01 -14.95
CA SER A 176 -10.98 -9.30 -16.17
C SER A 176 -10.97 -10.77 -16.57
N ASN A 177 -9.93 -11.53 -16.20
CA ASN A 177 -9.82 -12.98 -16.42
C ASN A 177 -10.57 -13.82 -15.39
N GLY A 178 -11.38 -13.21 -14.49
CA GLY A 178 -12.16 -13.89 -13.48
C GLY A 178 -11.42 -14.27 -12.20
N GLN A 179 -10.10 -14.04 -12.13
CA GLN A 179 -9.34 -14.28 -10.89
C GLN A 179 -9.74 -13.26 -9.82
N SER A 180 -9.83 -13.73 -8.58
CA SER A 180 -10.17 -12.89 -7.43
C SER A 180 -9.03 -12.90 -6.42
N GLN A 181 -8.54 -11.71 -6.08
CA GLN A 181 -7.60 -11.52 -4.97
C GLN A 181 -8.30 -10.84 -3.81
N ARG A 182 -7.93 -11.21 -2.58
CA ARG A 182 -8.55 -10.71 -1.35
C ARG A 182 -7.51 -10.45 -0.28
N GLY A 183 -7.83 -9.55 0.64
CA GLY A 183 -7.05 -9.37 1.87
C GLY A 183 -6.58 -7.95 2.12
N ALA A 184 -5.64 -7.85 3.04
CA ALA A 184 -5.13 -6.57 3.53
C ALA A 184 -4.46 -5.73 2.44
N SER A 185 -3.65 -6.36 1.58
CA SER A 185 -2.95 -5.68 0.48
C SER A 185 -3.92 -5.07 -0.54
N VAL A 186 -4.99 -5.80 -0.87
CA VAL A 186 -6.04 -5.31 -1.76
C VAL A 186 -6.77 -4.12 -1.12
N GLY A 187 -7.11 -4.21 0.17
CA GLY A 187 -7.70 -3.09 0.91
C GLY A 187 -6.78 -1.87 0.96
N ALA A 188 -5.50 -2.07 1.23
CA ALA A 188 -4.51 -0.99 1.23
C ALA A 188 -4.37 -0.34 -0.16
N ALA A 189 -4.39 -1.13 -1.25
CA ALA A 189 -4.35 -0.62 -2.61
C ALA A 189 -5.61 0.21 -2.94
N HIS A 190 -6.80 -0.25 -2.52
CA HIS A 190 -8.03 0.53 -2.66
C HIS A 190 -8.03 1.81 -1.82
N LEU A 191 -7.45 1.80 -0.62
CA LEU A 191 -7.27 3.03 0.17
C LEU A 191 -6.33 4.01 -0.55
N THR A 192 -5.20 3.53 -1.08
CA THR A 192 -4.28 4.35 -1.88
C THR A 192 -4.99 4.96 -3.09
N ARG A 193 -5.72 4.14 -3.85
CA ARG A 193 -6.56 4.60 -4.95
C ARG A 193 -7.56 5.67 -4.51
N PHE A 194 -8.21 5.49 -3.36
CA PHE A 194 -9.16 6.45 -2.80
C PHE A 194 -8.49 7.79 -2.50
N ILE A 195 -7.29 7.78 -1.89
CA ILE A 195 -6.50 9.00 -1.64
C ILE A 195 -6.27 9.76 -2.94
N LEU A 196 -5.80 9.07 -3.98
CA LEU A 196 -5.52 9.67 -5.29
C LEU A 196 -6.75 10.31 -5.92
N ALA A 197 -7.90 9.65 -5.84
CA ALA A 197 -9.15 10.09 -6.44
C ALA A 197 -9.82 11.29 -5.72
N HIS A 198 -9.55 11.48 -4.43
CA HIS A 198 -10.30 12.41 -3.59
C HIS A 198 -9.46 13.53 -2.96
N LEU A 199 -8.13 13.40 -2.96
CA LEU A 199 -7.24 14.40 -2.37
C LEU A 199 -6.28 14.93 -3.43
N PRO A 200 -5.97 16.24 -3.43
CA PRO A 200 -4.95 16.77 -4.32
C PRO A 200 -3.54 16.36 -3.89
N PRO A 201 -2.57 16.27 -4.83
CA PRO A 201 -1.17 15.94 -4.53
C PRO A 201 -0.48 16.87 -3.54
N SER A 202 -1.00 18.08 -3.38
CA SER A 202 -0.51 19.09 -2.43
C SER A 202 -1.05 18.93 -1.01
N THR A 203 -1.84 17.87 -0.74
CA THR A 203 -2.43 17.67 0.60
C THR A 203 -1.33 17.39 1.62
N GLU A 204 -1.29 18.19 2.66
CA GLU A 204 -0.40 18.02 3.81
C GLU A 204 -0.57 16.62 4.43
N PRO A 205 0.50 15.84 4.67
CA PRO A 205 0.41 14.47 5.20
C PRO A 205 -0.42 14.38 6.49
N ALA A 206 -0.27 15.35 7.39
CA ALA A 206 -1.05 15.41 8.62
C ALA A 206 -2.55 15.65 8.38
N ALA A 207 -2.94 16.25 7.24
CA ALA A 207 -4.33 16.45 6.86
C ALA A 207 -4.95 15.19 6.24
N VAL A 208 -4.16 14.33 5.61
CA VAL A 208 -4.67 13.11 4.94
C VAL A 208 -5.49 12.26 5.90
N LEU A 209 -4.96 11.93 7.08
CA LEU A 209 -5.67 11.13 8.08
C LEU A 209 -7.02 11.75 8.48
N ARG A 210 -7.05 13.07 8.71
CA ARG A 210 -8.28 13.78 9.09
C ARG A 210 -9.31 13.75 7.96
N LEU A 211 -8.88 14.01 6.73
CA LEU A 211 -9.75 14.00 5.55
C LEU A 211 -10.31 12.61 5.29
N LEU A 212 -9.48 11.56 5.32
CA LEU A 212 -9.94 10.18 5.18
C LEU A 212 -10.99 9.82 6.25
N ALA A 213 -10.81 10.28 7.49
CA ALA A 213 -11.78 10.04 8.55
C ALA A 213 -13.13 10.74 8.27
N THR A 214 -13.15 11.89 7.57
CA THR A 214 -14.41 12.55 7.16
C THR A 214 -15.11 11.81 6.02
N TYR A 215 -14.37 11.27 5.08
CA TYR A 215 -14.91 10.51 3.94
C TYR A 215 -15.38 9.09 4.30
N ALA A 216 -14.99 8.58 5.46
CA ALA A 216 -15.27 7.20 5.84
C ALA A 216 -16.77 6.91 5.94
N ARG A 217 -17.24 5.95 5.14
CA ARG A 217 -18.61 5.43 5.13
C ARG A 217 -18.95 4.68 6.41
N TYR A 218 -17.99 3.90 6.92
CA TYR A 218 -18.15 3.08 8.12
C TYR A 218 -17.17 3.50 9.21
N ARG A 219 -17.58 3.37 10.47
CA ARG A 219 -16.76 3.70 11.64
C ARG A 219 -16.64 2.50 12.57
N GLY A 220 -15.44 2.30 13.12
CA GLY A 220 -15.12 1.16 13.99
C GLY A 220 -15.03 -0.16 13.22
N ALA A 221 -14.57 -1.19 13.92
CA ALA A 221 -14.47 -2.54 13.37
C ALA A 221 -15.86 -3.12 13.07
N GLU A 222 -15.92 -4.01 12.05
CA GLU A 222 -17.14 -4.78 11.79
C GLU A 222 -17.55 -5.57 13.03
N ARG A 223 -18.78 -5.38 13.48
CA ARG A 223 -19.40 -6.20 14.52
C ARG A 223 -20.26 -7.25 13.80
N ARG A 224 -19.80 -8.49 13.71
CA ARG A 224 -20.68 -9.59 13.32
C ARG A 224 -21.72 -9.74 14.42
N ALA A 225 -23.00 -9.70 14.06
CA ALA A 225 -24.05 -10.14 14.97
C ALA A 225 -23.69 -11.58 15.40
N ALA A 226 -23.68 -11.86 16.71
CA ALA A 226 -23.60 -13.22 17.18
C ALA A 226 -24.81 -13.93 16.57
N GLU A 227 -24.61 -14.96 15.73
CA GLU A 227 -25.66 -15.85 15.33
C GLU A 227 -26.22 -16.44 16.64
N SER A 228 -27.44 -16.09 16.94
CA SER A 228 -28.17 -16.74 18.03
C SER A 228 -28.34 -18.21 17.65
N ILE A 229 -27.45 -19.05 18.21
CA ILE A 229 -27.67 -20.51 18.18
C ILE A 229 -28.92 -20.73 18.97
N SER A 230 -30.08 -20.79 18.31
CA SER A 230 -31.28 -21.36 18.89
C SER A 230 -31.06 -22.87 18.99
N CYS A 231 -30.66 -23.35 20.17
CA CYS A 231 -30.78 -24.74 20.48
C CYS A 231 -32.30 -25.06 20.53
N ASN A 232 -32.76 -25.78 19.53
CA ASN A 232 -33.97 -26.59 19.63
C ASN A 232 -33.61 -28.01 20.08
#